data_c7e338b1be53dcf0c3c6d11d909110e5
#
_entry.id   c7e338b1be53dcf0c3c6d11d909110e5
#
_cell.length_a   1.000
_cell.length_b   1.000
_cell.length_c   1.000
_cell.angle_alpha   90.00
_cell.angle_beta   90.00
_cell.angle_gamma   90.00
#
_symmetry.space_group_name_H-M   'P 1'
#
loop_
_entity.id
_entity.type
_entity.pdbx_description
1 polymer ?
#
loop_
_entity_poly.entity_id
_entity_poly.type
_entity_poly.pdbx_seq_one_letter_code
_entity_poly.pdbx_strand_id
1 'polypeptide(L)'
;MERIRSSAQSVAERLDGRKPLVGIVLGSGLGDLADRIEDPIVIPYNTIPGFPVSTAVGHKGNFIVGNLAGKCVIAMQGRFHYYEGYSMELLALPIRVMKLLGIQYLFVSNAAGAANPDFKIRDMVIIKDHINNLPNPLIGPNLEEFGTRFPDLTCAYDQEIREKALAIGKKLKMDLKTGVYFASSGPTYETPAEVRFYRTVGADMLGMSTVPEVIVARHCGLRVFGVSVITNVANVANEQQTYNDADDVVAQAGMITDKMCKLFTELIKQL
;
A
#
# COMPACT_ATOMS: atom_id res chain seq x y z
N MET A 1 -12.01 4.91 -19.15
CA MET A 1 -10.76 5.39 -19.81
C MET A 1 -10.61 6.91 -19.75
N GLU A 2 -11.60 7.68 -20.17
CA GLU A 2 -11.52 9.16 -20.21
C GLU A 2 -11.12 9.77 -18.85
N ARG A 3 -11.76 9.37 -17.74
CA ARG A 3 -11.39 9.81 -16.39
C ARG A 3 -9.92 9.55 -16.07
N ILE A 4 -9.40 8.34 -16.37
CA ILE A 4 -8.01 7.98 -16.07
C ILE A 4 -7.05 8.88 -16.87
N ARG A 5 -7.32 9.09 -18.15
CA ARG A 5 -6.49 9.93 -19.03
C ARG A 5 -6.52 11.39 -18.59
N SER A 6 -7.72 11.94 -18.29
CA SER A 6 -7.86 13.32 -17.81
C SER A 6 -7.12 13.53 -16.49
N SER A 7 -7.26 12.59 -15.53
CA SER A 7 -6.51 12.65 -14.27
C SER A 7 -5.00 12.59 -14.52
N ALA A 8 -4.53 11.66 -15.36
CA ALA A 8 -3.11 11.49 -15.66
C ALA A 8 -2.53 12.73 -16.36
N GLN A 9 -3.23 13.31 -17.31
CA GLN A 9 -2.82 14.53 -18.00
C GLN A 9 -2.69 15.70 -17.03
N SER A 10 -3.72 15.90 -16.18
CA SER A 10 -3.70 16.97 -15.17
C SER A 10 -2.52 16.84 -14.18
N VAL A 11 -2.12 15.61 -13.86
CA VAL A 11 -0.90 15.39 -13.04
C VAL A 11 0.35 15.64 -13.87
N ALA A 12 0.44 15.06 -15.09
CA ALA A 12 1.61 15.17 -15.97
C ALA A 12 2.03 16.62 -16.25
N GLU A 13 1.03 17.51 -16.49
CA GLU A 13 1.24 18.94 -16.72
C GLU A 13 1.93 19.67 -15.55
N ARG A 14 1.83 19.09 -14.34
CA ARG A 14 2.41 19.65 -13.11
C ARG A 14 3.75 19.02 -12.73
N LEU A 15 4.22 18.02 -13.47
CA LEU A 15 5.46 17.29 -13.11
C LEU A 15 6.73 18.00 -13.55
N ASP A 16 6.66 19.12 -14.28
CA ASP A 16 7.82 19.86 -14.77
C ASP A 16 8.81 18.93 -15.53
N GLY A 17 8.28 18.07 -16.40
CA GLY A 17 9.06 17.11 -17.18
C GLY A 17 9.60 15.90 -16.41
N ARG A 18 9.33 15.79 -15.11
CA ARG A 18 9.77 14.64 -14.30
C ARG A 18 9.05 13.36 -14.73
N LYS A 19 9.80 12.26 -14.73
CA LYS A 19 9.29 10.92 -15.10
C LYS A 19 9.48 9.97 -13.91
N PRO A 20 8.44 9.75 -13.09
CA PRO A 20 8.56 8.88 -11.95
C PRO A 20 8.79 7.42 -12.37
N LEU A 21 9.77 6.78 -11.73
CA LEU A 21 10.08 5.36 -11.90
C LEU A 21 9.30 4.50 -10.91
N VAL A 22 9.11 4.99 -9.69
CA VAL A 22 8.51 4.26 -8.57
C VAL A 22 7.26 5.00 -8.09
N GLY A 23 6.13 4.28 -8.04
CA GLY A 23 4.95 4.68 -7.30
C GLY A 23 5.06 4.17 -5.85
N ILE A 24 4.67 5.00 -4.88
CA ILE A 24 4.66 4.62 -3.46
C ILE A 24 3.27 4.90 -2.90
N VAL A 25 2.66 3.92 -2.22
CA VAL A 25 1.40 4.11 -1.49
C VAL A 25 1.68 4.05 0.01
N LEU A 26 1.53 5.19 0.68
CA LEU A 26 1.80 5.32 2.11
C LEU A 26 0.51 5.05 2.91
N GLY A 27 0.59 4.13 3.86
CA GLY A 27 -0.48 3.78 4.78
C GLY A 27 -0.60 4.73 5.96
N SER A 28 -1.62 4.49 6.80
CA SER A 28 -1.88 5.23 8.04
C SER A 28 -0.65 5.25 8.95
N GLY A 29 -0.28 6.44 9.44
CA GLY A 29 0.91 6.64 10.29
C GLY A 29 2.27 6.53 9.58
N LEU A 30 2.30 6.28 8.26
CA LEU A 30 3.54 6.08 7.48
C LEU A 30 3.83 7.24 6.50
N GLY A 31 3.11 8.35 6.63
CA GLY A 31 3.16 9.50 5.72
C GLY A 31 4.49 10.26 5.69
N ASP A 32 5.33 10.13 6.72
CA ASP A 32 6.58 10.90 6.86
C ASP A 32 7.65 10.51 5.81
N LEU A 33 7.50 9.38 5.12
CA LEU A 33 8.36 9.07 3.98
C LEU A 33 8.26 10.16 2.91
N ALA A 34 7.07 10.75 2.73
CA ALA A 34 6.88 11.83 1.77
C ALA A 34 7.73 13.07 2.09
N ASP A 35 8.00 13.32 3.37
CA ASP A 35 8.81 14.46 3.83
C ASP A 35 10.32 14.25 3.55
N ARG A 36 10.73 13.04 3.13
CA ARG A 36 12.11 12.70 2.72
C ARG A 36 12.32 12.78 1.20
N ILE A 37 11.27 13.07 0.45
CA ILE A 37 11.37 13.28 -0.99
C ILE A 37 11.96 14.66 -1.24
N GLU A 38 13.08 14.68 -1.94
CA GLU A 38 13.82 15.90 -2.29
C GLU A 38 13.14 16.61 -3.46
N ASP A 39 13.18 17.96 -3.46
CA ASP A 39 12.55 18.83 -4.46
C ASP A 39 11.08 18.46 -4.75
N PRO A 40 10.21 18.41 -3.72
CA PRO A 40 8.88 17.86 -3.86
C PRO A 40 7.93 18.80 -4.62
N ILE A 41 7.21 18.23 -5.59
CA ILE A 41 5.99 18.82 -6.14
C ILE A 41 4.81 18.21 -5.39
N VAL A 42 3.99 19.03 -4.74
CA VAL A 42 2.80 18.60 -4.00
C VAL A 42 1.58 18.82 -4.87
N ILE A 43 0.81 17.76 -5.14
CA ILE A 43 -0.42 17.81 -5.95
C ILE A 43 -1.58 17.30 -5.10
N PRO A 44 -2.44 18.18 -4.53
CA PRO A 44 -3.60 17.76 -3.75
C PRO A 44 -4.61 16.98 -4.61
N TYR A 45 -5.18 15.88 -4.09
CA TYR A 45 -6.12 15.03 -4.84
C TYR A 45 -7.36 15.77 -5.29
N ASN A 46 -7.88 16.69 -4.47
CA ASN A 46 -9.06 17.50 -4.81
C ASN A 46 -8.85 18.45 -5.99
N THR A 47 -7.61 18.62 -6.45
CA THR A 47 -7.27 19.42 -7.64
C THR A 47 -7.10 18.57 -8.90
N ILE A 48 -7.23 17.25 -8.78
CA ILE A 48 -7.09 16.31 -9.90
C ILE A 48 -8.48 15.90 -10.37
N PRO A 49 -8.84 16.12 -11.64
CA PRO A 49 -10.14 15.75 -12.16
C PRO A 49 -10.47 14.26 -11.92
N GLY A 50 -11.63 13.99 -11.35
CA GLY A 50 -12.12 12.63 -11.13
C GLY A 50 -11.52 11.86 -9.95
N PHE A 51 -10.55 12.43 -9.21
CA PHE A 51 -10.02 11.81 -7.99
C PHE A 51 -11.02 11.91 -6.83
N PRO A 52 -11.07 10.87 -5.98
CA PRO A 52 -11.79 10.95 -4.71
C PRO A 52 -11.03 11.82 -3.69
N VAL A 53 -11.71 12.18 -2.61
CA VAL A 53 -11.11 12.89 -1.47
C VAL A 53 -10.79 11.86 -0.39
N SER A 54 -9.56 11.85 0.15
CA SER A 54 -9.21 10.99 1.28
C SER A 54 -9.85 11.51 2.55
N THR A 55 -10.62 10.66 3.23
CA THR A 55 -11.33 10.97 4.48
C THR A 55 -10.78 10.19 5.67
N ALA A 56 -9.87 9.25 5.42
CA ALA A 56 -9.29 8.42 6.46
C ALA A 56 -8.33 9.21 7.37
N VAL A 57 -8.36 8.92 8.66
CA VAL A 57 -7.48 9.54 9.67
C VAL A 57 -6.01 9.34 9.31
N GLY A 58 -5.20 10.40 9.41
CA GLY A 58 -3.76 10.37 9.10
C GLY A 58 -3.40 10.43 7.62
N HIS A 59 -4.38 10.62 6.72
CA HIS A 59 -4.17 10.73 5.29
C HIS A 59 -4.25 12.20 4.82
N LYS A 60 -3.15 12.74 4.29
CA LYS A 60 -3.09 14.15 3.84
C LYS A 60 -3.74 14.37 2.47
N GLY A 61 -3.91 13.33 1.66
CA GLY A 61 -4.60 13.40 0.36
C GLY A 61 -3.82 14.12 -0.74
N ASN A 62 -2.53 13.82 -0.89
CA ASN A 62 -1.66 14.42 -1.89
C ASN A 62 -0.88 13.38 -2.69
N PHE A 63 -0.58 13.68 -3.96
CA PHE A 63 0.62 13.14 -4.59
C PHE A 63 1.82 14.03 -4.23
N ILE A 64 2.94 13.39 -3.91
CA ILE A 64 4.25 14.04 -3.73
C ILE A 64 5.18 13.46 -4.78
N VAL A 65 5.70 14.31 -5.67
CA VAL A 65 6.59 13.89 -6.75
C VAL A 65 7.95 14.57 -6.58
N GLY A 66 9.02 13.79 -6.58
CA GLY A 66 10.37 14.31 -6.39
C GLY A 66 11.41 13.21 -6.41
N ASN A 67 12.59 13.47 -5.87
CA ASN A 67 13.69 12.52 -5.86
C ASN A 67 13.79 11.81 -4.50
N LEU A 68 13.97 10.50 -4.56
CA LEU A 68 14.29 9.68 -3.39
C LEU A 68 15.42 8.70 -3.78
N ALA A 69 16.54 8.80 -3.10
CA ALA A 69 17.73 7.99 -3.38
C ALA A 69 18.22 8.06 -4.86
N GLY A 70 18.11 9.23 -5.48
CA GLY A 70 18.52 9.47 -6.86
C GLY A 70 17.54 8.98 -7.94
N LYS A 71 16.34 8.55 -7.56
CA LYS A 71 15.27 8.14 -8.48
C LYS A 71 14.08 9.07 -8.34
N CYS A 72 13.43 9.40 -9.46
CA CYS A 72 12.16 10.12 -9.42
C CYS A 72 11.05 9.19 -8.93
N VAL A 73 10.32 9.62 -7.91
CA VAL A 73 9.21 8.86 -7.31
C VAL A 73 7.93 9.69 -7.32
N ILE A 74 6.78 9.01 -7.28
CA ILE A 74 5.47 9.60 -7.01
C ILE A 74 4.85 8.88 -5.83
N ALA A 75 4.64 9.57 -4.72
CA ALA A 75 4.10 9.01 -3.50
C ALA A 75 2.66 9.48 -3.26
N MET A 76 1.79 8.56 -2.94
CA MET A 76 0.47 8.82 -2.36
C MET A 76 0.64 9.06 -0.86
N GLN A 77 0.54 10.31 -0.42
CA GLN A 77 0.50 10.67 1.00
C GLN A 77 -0.93 10.51 1.52
N GLY A 78 -1.33 9.27 1.69
CA GLY A 78 -2.69 8.82 1.96
C GLY A 78 -3.29 8.05 0.78
N ARG A 79 -4.15 7.08 1.10
CA ARG A 79 -4.86 6.23 0.14
C ARG A 79 -6.37 6.32 0.34
N PHE A 80 -7.11 5.65 -0.54
CA PHE A 80 -8.55 5.49 -0.43
C PHE A 80 -8.88 4.07 0.02
N HIS A 81 -9.94 3.92 0.84
CA HIS A 81 -10.36 2.62 1.34
C HIS A 81 -11.78 2.30 0.89
N TYR A 82 -12.08 1.01 0.80
CA TYR A 82 -13.41 0.54 0.42
C TYR A 82 -14.48 0.96 1.43
N TYR A 83 -14.13 0.98 2.73
CA TYR A 83 -15.05 1.41 3.78
C TYR A 83 -15.41 2.91 3.75
N GLU A 84 -14.68 3.72 3.00
CA GLU A 84 -15.04 5.14 2.76
C GLU A 84 -16.22 5.28 1.78
N GLY A 85 -16.74 4.15 1.24
CA GLY A 85 -17.85 4.12 0.28
C GLY A 85 -17.45 4.28 -1.18
N TYR A 86 -16.15 4.31 -1.47
CA TYR A 86 -15.66 4.40 -2.84
C TYR A 86 -15.78 3.07 -3.60
N SER A 87 -16.12 3.14 -4.89
CA SER A 87 -16.12 1.98 -5.76
C SER A 87 -14.70 1.47 -6.00
N MET A 88 -14.57 0.18 -6.34
CA MET A 88 -13.28 -0.41 -6.69
C MET A 88 -12.62 0.28 -7.90
N GLU A 89 -13.40 0.85 -8.81
CA GLU A 89 -12.90 1.65 -9.92
C GLU A 89 -12.16 2.91 -9.43
N LEU A 90 -12.70 3.59 -8.41
CA LEU A 90 -12.07 4.77 -7.80
C LEU A 90 -10.83 4.41 -6.98
N LEU A 91 -10.85 3.26 -6.28
CA LEU A 91 -9.66 2.75 -5.57
C LEU A 91 -8.52 2.40 -6.54
N ALA A 92 -8.87 1.92 -7.73
CA ALA A 92 -7.92 1.57 -8.78
C ALA A 92 -7.35 2.79 -9.55
N LEU A 93 -8.06 3.92 -9.53
CA LEU A 93 -7.74 5.09 -10.34
C LEU A 93 -6.31 5.62 -10.12
N PRO A 94 -5.82 5.83 -8.87
CA PRO A 94 -4.47 6.36 -8.66
C PRO A 94 -3.37 5.47 -9.25
N ILE A 95 -3.52 4.15 -9.16
CA ILE A 95 -2.52 3.20 -9.67
C ILE A 95 -2.45 3.27 -11.20
N ARG A 96 -3.61 3.35 -11.87
CA ARG A 96 -3.68 3.51 -13.33
C ARG A 96 -3.13 4.85 -13.79
N VAL A 97 -3.40 5.92 -13.03
CA VAL A 97 -2.81 7.25 -13.28
C VAL A 97 -1.28 7.19 -13.17
N MET A 98 -0.74 6.63 -12.08
CA MET A 98 0.71 6.47 -11.92
C MET A 98 1.32 5.60 -13.03
N LYS A 99 0.61 4.56 -13.51
CA LYS A 99 1.05 3.77 -14.66
C LYS A 99 1.18 4.61 -15.93
N LEU A 100 0.21 5.47 -16.23
CA LEU A 100 0.28 6.38 -17.39
C LEU A 100 1.39 7.44 -17.25
N LEU A 101 1.76 7.79 -16.02
CA LEU A 101 2.91 8.68 -15.74
C LEU A 101 4.27 7.97 -15.88
N GLY A 102 4.28 6.64 -16.09
CA GLY A 102 5.48 5.90 -16.46
C GLY A 102 6.11 5.06 -15.36
N ILE A 103 5.49 4.91 -14.17
CA ILE A 103 6.07 4.05 -13.15
C ILE A 103 6.23 2.61 -13.63
N GLN A 104 7.28 1.95 -13.16
CA GLN A 104 7.56 0.53 -13.40
C GLN A 104 7.43 -0.31 -12.13
N TYR A 105 7.57 0.33 -10.98
CA TYR A 105 7.51 -0.29 -9.66
C TYR A 105 6.41 0.35 -8.81
N LEU A 106 5.71 -0.47 -8.02
CA LEU A 106 4.79 0.00 -7.00
C LEU A 106 5.22 -0.52 -5.63
N PHE A 107 5.50 0.39 -4.70
CA PHE A 107 5.77 0.07 -3.32
C PHE A 107 4.55 0.42 -2.47
N VAL A 108 4.03 -0.52 -1.72
CA VAL A 108 2.87 -0.31 -0.86
C VAL A 108 3.23 -0.54 0.59
N SER A 109 2.73 0.31 1.47
CA SER A 109 2.85 0.12 2.92
C SER A 109 1.48 0.24 3.58
N ASN A 110 1.30 -0.45 4.70
CA ASN A 110 0.06 -0.39 5.48
C ASN A 110 0.32 -0.65 6.97
N ALA A 111 -0.61 -0.22 7.80
CA ALA A 111 -0.80 -0.72 9.16
C ALA A 111 -1.65 -1.99 9.10
N ALA A 112 -1.35 -2.99 9.93
CA ALA A 112 -2.06 -4.27 9.95
C ALA A 112 -2.11 -4.86 11.36
N GLY A 113 -3.19 -5.57 11.66
CA GLY A 113 -3.30 -6.41 12.86
C GLY A 113 -2.58 -7.75 12.66
N ALA A 114 -1.85 -8.23 13.67
CA ALA A 114 -1.25 -9.56 13.63
C ALA A 114 -2.30 -10.64 13.90
N ALA A 115 -2.50 -11.55 12.94
CA ALA A 115 -3.21 -12.81 13.15
C ALA A 115 -2.21 -13.92 13.54
N ASN A 116 -0.98 -13.87 13.06
CA ASN A 116 0.08 -14.78 13.44
C ASN A 116 0.57 -14.47 14.88
N PRO A 117 0.57 -15.46 15.81
CA PRO A 117 0.97 -15.25 17.21
C PRO A 117 2.46 -14.92 17.40
N ASP A 118 3.28 -15.21 16.39
CA ASP A 118 4.72 -14.93 16.43
C ASP A 118 5.04 -13.46 16.07
N PHE A 119 4.04 -12.72 15.60
CA PHE A 119 4.21 -11.31 15.25
C PHE A 119 3.88 -10.42 16.44
N LYS A 120 4.65 -9.34 16.59
CA LYS A 120 4.54 -8.37 17.67
C LYS A 120 4.25 -6.98 17.13
N ILE A 121 3.66 -6.14 17.95
CA ILE A 121 3.48 -4.71 17.64
C ILE A 121 4.83 -4.12 17.26
N ARG A 122 4.84 -3.34 16.16
CA ARG A 122 6.01 -2.73 15.50
C ARG A 122 6.90 -3.69 14.70
N ASP A 123 6.50 -4.94 14.52
CA ASP A 123 7.15 -5.78 13.52
C ASP A 123 6.92 -5.20 12.12
N MET A 124 7.97 -5.24 11.30
CA MET A 124 7.89 -4.97 9.86
C MET A 124 7.82 -6.30 9.12
N VAL A 125 6.73 -6.50 8.40
CA VAL A 125 6.46 -7.76 7.71
C VAL A 125 6.40 -7.52 6.20
N ILE A 126 7.33 -8.13 5.46
CA ILE A 126 7.30 -8.13 3.99
C ILE A 126 6.14 -9.00 3.54
N ILE A 127 5.25 -8.43 2.74
CA ILE A 127 4.11 -9.16 2.20
C ILE A 127 4.62 -10.11 1.11
N LYS A 128 4.47 -11.42 1.34
CA LYS A 128 4.86 -12.45 0.36
C LYS A 128 3.71 -12.87 -0.55
N ASP A 129 2.47 -12.74 -0.04
CA ASP A 129 1.23 -13.11 -0.72
C ASP A 129 0.04 -12.45 -0.05
N HIS A 130 -1.16 -12.55 -0.63
CA HIS A 130 -2.37 -12.03 -0.03
C HIS A 130 -3.59 -12.93 -0.23
N ILE A 131 -4.56 -12.78 0.66
CA ILE A 131 -5.92 -13.31 0.52
C ILE A 131 -6.86 -12.13 0.32
N ASN A 132 -7.56 -12.10 -0.82
CA ASN A 132 -8.50 -11.03 -1.14
C ASN A 132 -9.93 -11.39 -0.69
N ASN A 133 -10.43 -10.72 0.32
CA ASN A 133 -11.84 -10.79 0.75
C ASN A 133 -12.58 -9.46 0.48
N LEU A 134 -12.12 -8.72 -0.53
CA LEU A 134 -12.74 -7.52 -1.09
C LEU A 134 -13.30 -7.81 -2.49
N PRO A 135 -14.23 -7.00 -3.00
CA PRO A 135 -14.56 -7.05 -4.42
C PRO A 135 -13.30 -6.88 -5.29
N ASN A 136 -13.21 -7.65 -6.38
CA ASN A 136 -12.05 -7.54 -7.25
C ASN A 136 -12.16 -6.27 -8.13
N PRO A 137 -11.14 -5.39 -8.16
CA PRO A 137 -11.16 -4.14 -8.92
C PRO A 137 -11.16 -4.32 -10.44
N LEU A 138 -11.00 -5.54 -10.94
CA LEU A 138 -11.02 -5.87 -12.37
C LEU A 138 -12.37 -6.43 -12.84
N ILE A 139 -13.39 -6.51 -11.95
CA ILE A 139 -14.75 -6.88 -12.35
C ILE A 139 -15.30 -5.80 -13.29
N GLY A 140 -15.90 -6.25 -14.39
CA GLY A 140 -16.44 -5.38 -15.45
C GLY A 140 -15.66 -5.50 -16.76
N PRO A 141 -15.84 -4.59 -17.72
CA PRO A 141 -15.09 -4.58 -18.98
C PRO A 141 -13.59 -4.45 -18.77
N ASN A 142 -12.80 -5.24 -19.50
CA ASN A 142 -11.35 -5.14 -19.42
C ASN A 142 -10.86 -3.80 -20.01
N LEU A 143 -9.84 -3.23 -19.41
CA LEU A 143 -9.10 -2.08 -19.94
C LEU A 143 -7.82 -2.61 -20.59
N GLU A 144 -7.90 -3.08 -21.83
CA GLU A 144 -6.84 -3.80 -22.54
C GLU A 144 -5.54 -3.00 -22.68
N GLU A 145 -5.62 -1.68 -22.68
CA GLU A 145 -4.47 -0.77 -22.67
C GLU A 145 -3.57 -0.99 -21.43
N PHE A 146 -4.13 -1.46 -20.31
CA PHE A 146 -3.39 -1.71 -19.08
C PHE A 146 -2.92 -3.16 -18.96
N GLY A 147 -3.66 -4.12 -19.50
CA GLY A 147 -3.27 -5.51 -19.40
C GLY A 147 -4.35 -6.51 -19.85
N THR A 148 -3.97 -7.78 -19.74
CA THR A 148 -4.85 -8.91 -20.11
C THR A 148 -6.06 -9.04 -19.19
N ARG A 149 -7.15 -9.60 -19.72
CA ARG A 149 -8.39 -9.86 -18.97
C ARG A 149 -8.17 -10.72 -17.71
N PHE A 150 -7.24 -11.65 -17.76
CA PHE A 150 -6.91 -12.58 -16.70
C PHE A 150 -5.42 -12.49 -16.34
N PRO A 151 -5.03 -11.49 -15.51
CA PRO A 151 -3.64 -11.35 -15.08
C PRO A 151 -3.25 -12.48 -14.12
N ASP A 152 -2.04 -12.99 -14.27
CA ASP A 152 -1.47 -13.94 -13.34
C ASP A 152 -1.00 -13.24 -12.05
N LEU A 153 -1.46 -13.73 -10.91
CA LEU A 153 -1.10 -13.24 -9.57
C LEU A 153 -0.24 -14.25 -8.78
N THR A 154 0.24 -15.32 -9.39
CA THR A 154 1.10 -16.33 -8.73
C THR A 154 2.31 -15.69 -8.03
N CYS A 155 2.86 -14.61 -8.62
CA CYS A 155 3.92 -13.79 -8.04
C CYS A 155 3.43 -12.33 -7.91
N ALA A 156 2.36 -12.09 -7.16
CA ALA A 156 1.78 -10.76 -6.99
C ALA A 156 2.80 -9.77 -6.41
N TYR A 157 3.62 -10.22 -5.48
CA TYR A 157 4.72 -9.46 -4.89
C TYR A 157 6.05 -9.98 -5.45
N ASP A 158 6.83 -9.10 -6.03
CA ASP A 158 8.05 -9.43 -6.76
C ASP A 158 9.10 -10.12 -5.88
N GLN A 159 9.52 -11.32 -6.29
CA GLN A 159 10.43 -12.15 -5.51
C GLN A 159 11.81 -11.50 -5.36
N GLU A 160 12.38 -10.98 -6.43
CA GLU A 160 13.70 -10.36 -6.42
C GLU A 160 13.73 -9.15 -5.47
N ILE A 161 12.69 -8.31 -5.50
CA ILE A 161 12.60 -7.14 -4.62
C ILE A 161 12.45 -7.58 -3.16
N ARG A 162 11.67 -8.63 -2.88
CA ARG A 162 11.54 -9.19 -1.53
C ARG A 162 12.87 -9.74 -0.99
N GLU A 163 13.63 -10.45 -1.82
CA GLU A 163 14.95 -10.97 -1.46
C GLU A 163 15.95 -9.85 -1.19
N LYS A 164 15.97 -8.81 -2.03
CA LYS A 164 16.76 -7.58 -1.79
C LYS A 164 16.37 -6.91 -0.46
N ALA A 165 15.08 -6.80 -0.17
CA ALA A 165 14.59 -6.21 1.09
C ALA A 165 15.09 -6.99 2.31
N LEU A 166 15.02 -8.33 2.28
CA LEU A 166 15.54 -9.17 3.35
C LEU A 166 17.06 -9.01 3.55
N ALA A 167 17.81 -8.94 2.45
CA ALA A 167 19.25 -8.71 2.49
C ALA A 167 19.61 -7.33 3.09
N ILE A 168 18.86 -6.28 2.70
CA ILE A 168 18.98 -4.93 3.27
C ILE A 168 18.63 -4.96 4.76
N GLY A 169 17.54 -5.62 5.14
CA GLY A 169 17.14 -5.78 6.54
C GLY A 169 18.24 -6.40 7.38
N LYS A 170 18.85 -7.50 6.89
CA LYS A 170 19.99 -8.14 7.55
C LYS A 170 21.19 -7.18 7.72
N LYS A 171 21.54 -6.43 6.65
CA LYS A 171 22.63 -5.44 6.67
C LYS A 171 22.37 -4.32 7.67
N LEU A 172 21.13 -3.84 7.75
CA LEU A 172 20.71 -2.76 8.65
C LEU A 172 20.33 -3.25 10.06
N LYS A 173 20.46 -4.55 10.34
CA LYS A 173 20.06 -5.19 11.62
C LYS A 173 18.58 -4.96 11.94
N MET A 174 17.73 -4.97 10.92
CA MET A 174 16.28 -4.94 11.05
C MET A 174 15.76 -6.38 11.11
N ASP A 175 14.94 -6.70 12.11
CA ASP A 175 14.22 -7.97 12.19
C ASP A 175 13.00 -7.89 11.25
N LEU A 176 13.21 -8.23 9.96
CA LEU A 176 12.15 -8.27 8.96
C LEU A 176 11.55 -9.66 8.91
N LYS A 177 10.23 -9.72 9.02
CA LYS A 177 9.44 -10.94 8.87
C LYS A 177 8.82 -11.02 7.47
N THR A 178 8.23 -12.16 7.15
CA THR A 178 7.45 -12.35 5.91
C THR A 178 6.10 -12.96 6.25
N GLY A 179 5.04 -12.55 5.56
CA GLY A 179 3.70 -13.04 5.87
C GLY A 179 2.70 -12.85 4.75
N VAL A 180 1.54 -13.48 4.93
CA VAL A 180 0.37 -13.39 4.04
C VAL A 180 -0.58 -12.33 4.60
N TYR A 181 -0.94 -11.36 3.76
CA TYR A 181 -1.86 -10.28 4.12
C TYR A 181 -3.29 -10.67 3.73
N PHE A 182 -4.22 -10.56 4.67
CA PHE A 182 -5.65 -10.75 4.42
C PHE A 182 -6.34 -9.37 4.34
N ALA A 183 -7.03 -9.11 3.23
CA ALA A 183 -7.76 -7.88 3.04
C ALA A 183 -9.25 -8.08 3.33
N SER A 184 -9.78 -7.37 4.33
CA SER A 184 -11.20 -7.28 4.66
C SER A 184 -11.78 -5.91 4.30
N SER A 185 -13.11 -5.81 4.25
CA SER A 185 -13.79 -4.55 3.91
C SER A 185 -13.67 -3.47 4.99
N GLY A 186 -13.59 -3.86 6.25
CA GLY A 186 -13.86 -2.93 7.34
C GLY A 186 -15.30 -2.39 7.27
N PRO A 187 -15.63 -1.27 7.97
CA PRO A 187 -14.77 -0.49 8.86
C PRO A 187 -14.60 -1.10 10.26
N THR A 188 -15.30 -2.21 10.56
CA THR A 188 -15.18 -2.86 11.85
C THR A 188 -13.86 -3.63 11.93
N TYR A 189 -13.25 -3.64 13.12
CA TYR A 189 -12.22 -4.62 13.45
C TYR A 189 -12.84 -6.01 13.56
N GLU A 190 -12.01 -7.01 13.43
CA GLU A 190 -12.41 -8.41 13.40
C GLU A 190 -12.89 -8.92 14.76
N THR A 191 -13.93 -9.76 14.74
CA THR A 191 -14.31 -10.56 15.90
C THR A 191 -13.28 -11.66 16.17
N PRO A 192 -13.14 -12.21 17.39
CA PRO A 192 -12.27 -13.35 17.67
C PRO A 192 -12.55 -14.58 16.80
N ALA A 193 -13.81 -14.78 16.38
CA ALA A 193 -14.16 -15.89 15.48
C ALA A 193 -13.64 -15.66 14.06
N GLU A 194 -13.72 -14.44 13.54
CA GLU A 194 -13.16 -14.06 12.25
C GLU A 194 -11.63 -14.19 12.26
N VAL A 195 -10.95 -13.75 13.30
CA VAL A 195 -9.50 -13.91 13.43
C VAL A 195 -9.09 -15.39 13.39
N ARG A 196 -9.81 -16.27 14.11
CA ARG A 196 -9.56 -17.72 14.05
C ARG A 196 -9.77 -18.28 12.64
N PHE A 197 -10.84 -17.86 11.97
CA PHE A 197 -11.11 -18.27 10.59
C PHE A 197 -10.01 -17.80 9.64
N TYR A 198 -9.61 -16.54 9.70
CA TYR A 198 -8.57 -15.99 8.83
C TYR A 198 -7.20 -16.64 9.06
N ARG A 199 -6.86 -16.98 10.29
CA ARG A 199 -5.67 -17.80 10.60
C ARG A 199 -5.75 -19.18 9.97
N THR A 200 -6.91 -19.83 10.04
CA THR A 200 -7.10 -21.20 9.49
C THR A 200 -6.91 -21.23 7.98
N VAL A 201 -7.29 -20.15 7.27
CA VAL A 201 -7.08 -20.04 5.81
C VAL A 201 -5.68 -19.50 5.44
N GLY A 202 -4.80 -19.30 6.41
CA GLY A 202 -3.39 -18.97 6.20
C GLY A 202 -3.01 -17.49 6.28
N ALA A 203 -3.87 -16.64 6.84
CA ALA A 203 -3.54 -15.24 7.06
C ALA A 203 -2.54 -15.06 8.22
N ASP A 204 -1.51 -14.24 7.99
CA ASP A 204 -0.57 -13.79 9.02
C ASP A 204 -0.91 -12.39 9.53
N MET A 205 -1.48 -11.55 8.67
CA MET A 205 -1.82 -10.14 8.95
C MET A 205 -3.19 -9.79 8.38
N LEU A 206 -3.89 -8.88 9.06
CA LEU A 206 -5.24 -8.44 8.73
C LEU A 206 -5.27 -6.93 8.49
N GLY A 207 -5.96 -6.49 7.45
CA GLY A 207 -6.14 -5.06 7.19
C GLY A 207 -7.19 -4.78 6.13
N MET A 208 -7.43 -3.49 5.85
CA MET A 208 -8.60 -3.02 5.08
C MET A 208 -8.19 -2.31 3.78
N SER A 209 -7.00 -2.62 3.22
CA SER A 209 -6.44 -1.88 2.07
C SER A 209 -5.57 -2.76 1.19
N THR A 210 -4.70 -2.14 0.39
CA THR A 210 -3.50 -2.71 -0.27
C THR A 210 -3.81 -3.68 -1.41
N VAL A 211 -4.65 -4.68 -1.21
CA VAL A 211 -4.90 -5.73 -2.22
C VAL A 211 -5.51 -5.19 -3.50
N PRO A 212 -6.50 -4.26 -3.47
CA PRO A 212 -7.01 -3.65 -4.69
C PRO A 212 -5.93 -2.94 -5.51
N GLU A 213 -5.03 -2.18 -4.84
CA GLU A 213 -3.91 -1.51 -5.51
C GLU A 213 -2.94 -2.52 -6.13
N VAL A 214 -2.63 -3.61 -5.41
CA VAL A 214 -1.72 -4.67 -5.90
C VAL A 214 -2.32 -5.40 -7.12
N ILE A 215 -3.60 -5.77 -7.09
CA ILE A 215 -4.28 -6.41 -8.21
C ILE A 215 -4.21 -5.53 -9.46
N VAL A 216 -4.52 -4.22 -9.33
CA VAL A 216 -4.46 -3.28 -10.44
C VAL A 216 -3.03 -3.05 -10.92
N ALA A 217 -2.07 -2.97 -10.01
CA ALA A 217 -0.66 -2.84 -10.36
C ALA A 217 -0.16 -4.04 -11.19
N ARG A 218 -0.52 -5.25 -10.78
CA ARG A 218 -0.18 -6.48 -11.53
C ARG A 218 -0.87 -6.53 -12.88
N HIS A 219 -2.14 -6.12 -12.96
CA HIS A 219 -2.84 -5.97 -14.24
C HIS A 219 -2.11 -4.99 -15.17
N CYS A 220 -1.56 -3.90 -14.63
CA CYS A 220 -0.77 -2.91 -15.37
C CYS A 220 0.68 -3.35 -15.64
N GLY A 221 1.10 -4.57 -15.30
CA GLY A 221 2.46 -5.07 -15.51
C GLY A 221 3.50 -4.43 -14.59
N LEU A 222 3.11 -3.85 -13.45
CA LEU A 222 4.04 -3.26 -12.49
C LEU A 222 4.68 -4.35 -11.62
N ARG A 223 5.94 -4.15 -11.23
CA ARG A 223 6.61 -4.93 -10.20
C ARG A 223 6.24 -4.38 -8.81
N VAL A 224 5.70 -5.24 -7.95
CA VAL A 224 5.11 -4.79 -6.68
C VAL A 224 5.93 -5.27 -5.48
N PHE A 225 6.15 -4.37 -4.52
CA PHE A 225 6.71 -4.66 -3.20
C PHE A 225 5.78 -4.14 -2.12
N GLY A 226 5.57 -4.93 -1.06
CA GLY A 226 4.67 -4.57 0.04
C GLY A 226 5.29 -4.81 1.41
N VAL A 227 5.04 -3.88 2.34
CA VAL A 227 5.40 -4.00 3.76
C VAL A 227 4.20 -3.64 4.62
N SER A 228 3.90 -4.49 5.59
CA SER A 228 2.98 -4.20 6.69
C SER A 228 3.75 -3.83 7.95
N VAL A 229 3.26 -2.85 8.68
CA VAL A 229 3.68 -2.58 10.07
C VAL A 229 2.60 -3.14 10.98
N ILE A 230 2.98 -4.00 11.91
CA ILE A 230 2.05 -4.55 12.90
C ILE A 230 1.75 -3.48 13.95
N THR A 231 0.49 -3.08 14.06
CA THR A 231 0.04 -2.02 14.97
C THR A 231 -0.73 -2.54 16.17
N ASN A 232 -1.34 -3.71 16.02
CA ASN A 232 -2.10 -4.38 17.07
C ASN A 232 -2.02 -5.90 16.88
N VAL A 233 -2.26 -6.64 17.94
CA VAL A 233 -2.40 -8.11 17.89
C VAL A 233 -3.89 -8.43 17.85
N ALA A 234 -4.32 -9.11 16.80
CA ALA A 234 -5.71 -9.52 16.66
C ALA A 234 -6.07 -10.54 17.74
N ASN A 235 -7.06 -10.20 18.56
CA ASN A 235 -7.42 -10.98 19.73
C ASN A 235 -8.17 -12.27 19.34
N VAL A 236 -7.63 -13.43 19.74
CA VAL A 236 -8.28 -14.75 19.54
C VAL A 236 -8.95 -15.28 20.79
N ALA A 237 -8.69 -14.70 21.97
CA ALA A 237 -9.29 -15.09 23.24
C ALA A 237 -10.45 -14.16 23.61
N ASN A 238 -11.60 -14.74 23.95
CA ASN A 238 -12.80 -13.98 24.32
C ASN A 238 -12.69 -13.29 25.71
N GLU A 239 -11.57 -13.42 26.40
CA GLU A 239 -11.49 -13.15 27.84
C GLU A 239 -10.82 -11.82 28.20
N GLN A 240 -10.16 -11.16 27.27
CA GLN A 240 -9.57 -9.84 27.50
C GLN A 240 -10.10 -8.83 26.49
N GLN A 241 -10.88 -7.87 26.99
CA GLN A 241 -11.32 -6.72 26.20
C GLN A 241 -10.13 -5.79 25.93
N THR A 242 -9.38 -6.06 24.87
CA THR A 242 -8.50 -5.07 24.26
C THR A 242 -9.27 -4.40 23.13
N TYR A 243 -9.57 -3.13 23.28
CA TYR A 243 -10.18 -2.34 22.22
C TYR A 243 -9.09 -1.88 21.26
N ASN A 244 -9.30 -2.08 19.95
CA ASN A 244 -8.46 -1.47 18.92
C ASN A 244 -8.96 -0.03 18.71
N ASP A 245 -8.04 0.92 18.72
CA ASP A 245 -8.29 2.33 18.47
C ASP A 245 -7.51 2.78 17.23
N ALA A 246 -8.15 3.56 16.37
CA ALA A 246 -7.54 4.07 15.14
C ALA A 246 -6.36 5.02 15.43
N ASP A 247 -6.44 5.83 16.48
CA ASP A 247 -5.37 6.74 16.87
C ASP A 247 -4.13 5.97 17.37
N ASP A 248 -4.34 4.87 18.13
CA ASP A 248 -3.23 4.00 18.54
C ASP A 248 -2.59 3.29 17.34
N VAL A 249 -3.38 2.82 16.38
CA VAL A 249 -2.87 2.24 15.11
C VAL A 249 -1.93 3.23 14.39
N VAL A 250 -2.34 4.49 14.26
CA VAL A 250 -1.52 5.55 13.64
C VAL A 250 -0.25 5.81 14.45
N ALA A 251 -0.36 5.88 15.78
CA ALA A 251 0.77 6.11 16.67
C ALA A 251 1.80 4.98 16.61
N GLN A 252 1.37 3.71 16.67
CA GLN A 252 2.26 2.55 16.60
C GLN A 252 2.97 2.47 15.24
N ALA A 253 2.27 2.74 14.14
CA ALA A 253 2.86 2.81 12.81
C ALA A 253 3.92 3.92 12.72
N GLY A 254 3.62 5.10 13.26
CA GLY A 254 4.53 6.26 13.28
C GLY A 254 5.87 5.96 13.94
N MET A 255 5.91 5.13 15.00
CA MET A 255 7.16 4.76 15.68
C MET A 255 8.14 3.93 14.81
N ILE A 256 7.66 3.35 13.72
CA ILE A 256 8.48 2.50 12.82
C ILE A 256 8.80 3.22 11.50
N THR A 257 8.24 4.40 11.27
CA THR A 257 8.40 5.13 10.01
C THR A 257 9.86 5.31 9.61
N ASP A 258 10.75 5.62 10.53
CA ASP A 258 12.18 5.76 10.24
C ASP A 258 12.83 4.50 9.69
N LYS A 259 12.48 3.33 10.25
CA LYS A 259 12.99 2.04 9.76
C LYS A 259 12.45 1.73 8.38
N MET A 260 11.15 1.96 8.16
CA MET A 260 10.53 1.77 6.85
C MET A 260 11.13 2.70 5.80
N CYS A 261 11.33 3.98 6.13
CA CYS A 261 11.98 4.95 5.24
C CYS A 261 13.37 4.48 4.82
N LYS A 262 14.19 4.00 5.77
CA LYS A 262 15.52 3.46 5.47
C LYS A 262 15.43 2.25 4.54
N LEU A 263 14.50 1.33 4.78
CA LEU A 263 14.31 0.15 3.92
C LEU A 263 13.91 0.56 2.50
N PHE A 264 12.92 1.44 2.34
CA PHE A 264 12.45 1.89 1.03
C PHE A 264 13.54 2.66 0.29
N THR A 265 14.25 3.57 0.97
CA THR A 265 15.35 4.34 0.39
C THR A 265 16.45 3.42 -0.15
N GLU A 266 16.90 2.44 0.65
CA GLU A 266 17.94 1.49 0.22
C GLU A 266 17.47 0.54 -0.90
N LEU A 267 16.19 0.15 -0.91
CA LEU A 267 15.62 -0.63 -2.02
C LEU A 267 15.55 0.20 -3.32
N ILE A 268 15.01 1.42 -3.24
CA ILE A 268 14.86 2.31 -4.41
C ILE A 268 16.22 2.62 -5.02
N LYS A 269 17.26 2.78 -4.19
CA LYS A 269 18.64 2.98 -4.66
C LYS A 269 19.16 1.83 -5.51
N GLN A 270 18.63 0.61 -5.33
CA GLN A 270 19.06 -0.61 -6.02
C GLN A 270 18.17 -0.99 -7.22
N LEU A 271 17.19 -0.16 -7.58
CA LEU A 271 16.40 -0.27 -8.80
C LEU A 271 17.12 0.48 -9.93
#